data_1ec14155ba48a3e448c28511067d8516
#
_entry.id   1ec14155ba48a3e448c28511067d8516
#
_cell.length_a   1.000
_cell.length_b   1.000
_cell.length_c   1.000
_cell.angle_alpha   90.00
_cell.angle_beta   90.00
_cell.angle_gamma   90.00
#
_symmetry.space_group_name_H-M   'P 1'
#
loop_
_entity.id
_entity.type
_entity.pdbx_description
1 polymer ?
#
loop_
_entity_poly.entity_id
_entity_poly.type
_entity_poly.pdbx_seq_one_letter_code
_entity_poly.pdbx_strand_id
1 'polypeptide(L)'
;MTTRTFVLGTRGSRLALAQSTTVARAIEEAGARLGEDVRVNLEVVRTHGDVSAAPLAALGGVGVFAAQLRLALLGGECDLAVHSFKDLPTAPTPGLRIAAVPQREDPRDALCAADGATLATLPEGALVGTGSPRRAAQVLAARPDLRVCDLRGNVPTRLSRVRGIDLGADAGTAPSALFTG
;
A
#
# COMPACT_ATOMS: atom_id res chain seq x y z
N MET A 1 36.26 -8.13 5.97
CA MET A 1 35.10 -8.65 5.22
C MET A 1 34.62 -7.54 4.31
N THR A 2 34.30 -7.81 3.07
CA THR A 2 33.80 -6.81 2.12
C THR A 2 32.29 -6.68 2.29
N THR A 3 31.79 -5.47 2.57
CA THR A 3 30.34 -5.21 2.67
C THR A 3 29.69 -5.37 1.31
N ARG A 4 28.67 -6.20 1.20
CA ARG A 4 27.84 -6.34 0.00
C ARG A 4 26.62 -5.44 0.11
N THR A 5 26.52 -4.46 -0.77
CA THR A 5 25.41 -3.49 -0.75
C THR A 5 24.41 -3.79 -1.86
N PHE A 6 23.12 -3.80 -1.52
CA PHE A 6 22.00 -3.89 -2.45
C PHE A 6 21.19 -2.60 -2.45
N VAL A 7 20.63 -2.25 -3.60
CA VAL A 7 19.68 -1.15 -3.78
C VAL A 7 18.28 -1.74 -3.92
N LEU A 8 17.38 -1.40 -2.99
CA LEU A 8 15.99 -1.83 -2.98
C LEU A 8 15.08 -0.69 -3.45
N GLY A 9 14.55 -0.84 -4.67
CA GLY A 9 13.58 0.09 -5.23
C GLY A 9 12.22 -0.01 -4.53
N THR A 10 11.64 1.12 -4.16
CA THR A 10 10.35 1.20 -3.48
C THR A 10 9.53 2.39 -3.94
N ARG A 11 8.21 2.34 -3.74
CA ARG A 11 7.33 3.51 -3.92
C ARG A 11 7.44 4.46 -2.72
N GLY A 12 7.11 5.74 -2.94
CA GLY A 12 7.20 6.78 -1.90
C GLY A 12 6.07 6.77 -0.87
N SER A 13 5.06 5.87 -0.95
CA SER A 13 3.99 5.83 0.06
C SER A 13 4.50 5.28 1.40
N ARG A 14 3.95 5.79 2.51
CA ARG A 14 4.33 5.32 3.88
C ARG A 14 4.24 3.80 4.02
N LEU A 15 3.19 3.18 3.44
CA LEU A 15 3.04 1.72 3.47
C LEU A 15 4.15 1.02 2.68
N ALA A 16 4.45 1.49 1.47
CA ALA A 16 5.51 0.89 0.66
C ALA A 16 6.88 1.01 1.34
N LEU A 17 7.19 2.18 1.91
CA LEU A 17 8.42 2.39 2.67
C LEU A 17 8.51 1.47 3.88
N ALA A 18 7.43 1.34 4.67
CA ALA A 18 7.40 0.44 5.81
C ALA A 18 7.64 -1.02 5.41
N GLN A 19 6.95 -1.50 4.36
CA GLN A 19 7.12 -2.86 3.85
C GLN A 19 8.54 -3.10 3.31
N SER A 20 9.08 -2.14 2.56
CA SER A 20 10.44 -2.22 2.02
C SER A 20 11.50 -2.21 3.12
N THR A 21 11.31 -1.40 4.17
CA THR A 21 12.20 -1.39 5.34
C THR A 21 12.19 -2.75 6.07
N THR A 22 11.03 -3.37 6.22
CA THR A 22 10.93 -4.71 6.83
C THR A 22 11.70 -5.74 6.01
N VAL A 23 11.57 -5.71 4.68
CA VAL A 23 12.28 -6.64 3.80
C VAL A 23 13.79 -6.35 3.81
N ALA A 24 14.20 -5.07 3.79
CA ALA A 24 15.62 -4.70 3.86
C ALA A 24 16.29 -5.27 5.11
N ARG A 25 15.67 -5.07 6.28
CA ARG A 25 16.16 -5.64 7.56
C ARG A 25 16.24 -7.17 7.53
N ALA A 26 15.23 -7.84 6.97
CA ALA A 26 15.23 -9.30 6.87
C ALA A 26 16.37 -9.82 5.99
N ILE A 27 16.74 -9.10 4.92
CA ILE A 27 17.89 -9.43 4.06
C ILE A 27 19.20 -9.23 4.82
N GLU A 28 19.36 -8.11 5.51
CA GLU A 28 20.55 -7.81 6.32
C GLU A 28 20.76 -8.86 7.43
N GLU A 29 19.68 -9.20 8.14
CA GLU A 29 19.67 -10.25 9.16
C GLU A 29 20.01 -11.64 8.58
N ALA A 30 19.51 -11.94 7.37
CA ALA A 30 19.84 -13.18 6.70
C ALA A 30 21.32 -13.23 6.31
N GLY A 31 21.88 -12.12 5.80
CA GLY A 31 23.32 -11.99 5.55
C GLY A 31 24.14 -12.26 6.82
N ALA A 32 23.80 -11.60 7.92
CA ALA A 32 24.48 -11.77 9.20
C ALA A 32 24.46 -13.24 9.69
N ARG A 33 23.33 -13.94 9.53
CA ARG A 33 23.25 -15.40 9.86
C ARG A 33 24.16 -16.26 9.00
N LEU A 34 24.49 -15.82 7.79
CA LEU A 34 25.41 -16.50 6.88
C LEU A 34 26.87 -16.04 7.05
N GLY A 35 27.16 -15.14 7.98
CA GLY A 35 28.49 -14.57 8.19
C GLY A 35 28.88 -13.55 7.12
N GLU A 36 27.93 -12.99 6.39
CA GLU A 36 28.11 -11.97 5.37
C GLU A 36 27.73 -10.58 5.92
N ASP A 37 28.53 -9.56 5.61
CA ASP A 37 28.18 -8.15 5.87
C ASP A 37 27.35 -7.63 4.70
N VAL A 38 26.02 -7.61 4.87
CA VAL A 38 25.06 -7.16 3.87
C VAL A 38 24.39 -5.87 4.30
N ARG A 39 24.29 -4.92 3.37
CA ARG A 39 23.57 -3.66 3.52
C ARG A 39 22.51 -3.50 2.43
N VAL A 40 21.35 -2.93 2.79
CA VAL A 40 20.27 -2.66 1.84
C VAL A 40 19.87 -1.19 1.91
N ASN A 41 20.13 -0.46 0.84
CA ASN A 41 19.72 0.92 0.68
C ASN A 41 18.37 1.01 -0.02
N LEU A 42 17.46 1.83 0.53
CA LEU A 42 16.17 2.08 -0.11
C LEU A 42 16.28 3.21 -1.14
N GLU A 43 15.79 2.96 -2.35
CA GLU A 43 15.69 3.96 -3.42
C GLU A 43 14.22 4.20 -3.78
N VAL A 44 13.76 5.46 -3.67
CA VAL A 44 12.37 5.82 -3.94
C VAL A 44 12.18 6.11 -5.42
N VAL A 45 11.52 5.19 -6.11
CA VAL A 45 11.14 5.33 -7.51
C VAL A 45 9.75 5.95 -7.61
N ARG A 46 9.66 7.15 -8.20
CA ARG A 46 8.38 7.84 -8.42
C ARG A 46 7.57 7.13 -9.49
N THR A 47 6.32 6.80 -9.20
CA THR A 47 5.42 6.15 -10.16
C THR A 47 4.32 7.10 -10.61
N HIS A 48 3.87 6.97 -11.87
CA HIS A 48 2.73 7.76 -12.39
C HIS A 48 1.46 7.56 -11.56
N GLY A 49 1.28 6.37 -10.97
CA GLY A 49 0.14 6.09 -10.09
C GLY A 49 0.18 6.84 -8.77
N ASP A 50 1.35 7.30 -8.33
CA ASP A 50 1.50 8.08 -7.09
C ASP A 50 1.17 9.58 -7.30
N VAL A 51 1.20 10.05 -8.56
CA VAL A 51 1.01 11.47 -8.91
C VAL A 51 -0.36 11.75 -9.51
N SER A 52 -1.05 10.75 -10.07
CA SER A 52 -2.31 10.93 -10.78
C SER A 52 -3.52 10.89 -9.84
N ALA A 53 -4.36 11.93 -9.89
CA ALA A 53 -5.67 11.99 -9.23
C ALA A 53 -6.80 11.32 -10.05
N ALA A 54 -6.52 10.83 -11.27
CA ALA A 54 -7.51 10.23 -12.15
C ALA A 54 -8.08 8.91 -11.58
N PRO A 55 -9.33 8.51 -11.88
CA PRO A 55 -9.90 7.23 -11.47
C PRO A 55 -9.01 6.06 -11.86
N LEU A 56 -8.77 5.08 -10.94
CA LEU A 56 -7.96 3.88 -11.23
C LEU A 56 -8.45 3.13 -12.48
N ALA A 57 -9.77 3.13 -12.69
CA ALA A 57 -10.38 2.58 -13.90
C ALA A 57 -10.02 3.37 -15.18
N ALA A 58 -9.72 4.68 -15.05
CA ALA A 58 -9.34 5.54 -16.17
C ALA A 58 -7.82 5.54 -16.42
N LEU A 59 -7.01 5.12 -15.46
CA LEU A 59 -5.55 5.00 -15.59
C LEU A 59 -5.13 3.73 -16.37
N GLY A 60 -6.09 2.99 -16.87
CA GLY A 60 -6.01 1.94 -17.88
C GLY A 60 -4.79 1.04 -17.79
N GLY A 61 -4.82 0.00 -16.96
CA GLY A 61 -3.87 -1.08 -17.12
C GLY A 61 -3.47 -1.79 -15.83
N VAL A 62 -3.34 -3.10 -15.94
CA VAL A 62 -2.73 -3.96 -14.92
C VAL A 62 -1.28 -3.53 -14.73
N GLY A 63 -0.89 -3.16 -13.51
CA GLY A 63 0.50 -2.89 -13.17
C GLY A 63 0.96 -1.43 -13.29
N VAL A 64 0.07 -0.45 -13.35
CA VAL A 64 0.43 1.00 -13.38
C VAL A 64 1.40 1.37 -12.24
N PHE A 65 1.25 0.77 -11.06
CA PHE A 65 2.14 0.97 -9.91
C PHE A 65 3.45 0.18 -9.99
N ALA A 66 3.50 -0.86 -10.83
CA ALA A 66 4.68 -1.71 -10.96
C ALA A 66 5.57 -1.31 -12.15
N ALA A 67 5.05 -0.56 -13.13
CA ALA A 67 5.75 -0.31 -14.40
C ALA A 67 7.10 0.41 -14.19
N GLN A 68 7.13 1.48 -13.41
CA GLN A 68 8.36 2.26 -13.20
C GLN A 68 9.42 1.47 -12.41
N LEU A 69 9.01 0.76 -11.35
CA LEU A 69 9.93 -0.10 -10.60
C LEU A 69 10.50 -1.24 -11.44
N ARG A 70 9.71 -1.77 -12.40
CA ARG A 70 10.22 -2.76 -13.36
C ARG A 70 11.27 -2.18 -14.30
N LEU A 71 11.04 -0.95 -14.79
CA LEU A 71 12.02 -0.26 -15.64
C LEU A 71 13.30 0.01 -14.86
N ALA A 72 13.22 0.46 -13.62
CA ALA A 72 14.37 0.66 -12.75
C ALA A 72 15.16 -0.64 -12.51
N LEU A 73 14.46 -1.76 -12.25
CA LEU A 73 15.08 -3.09 -12.13
C LEU A 73 15.78 -3.53 -13.42
N LEU A 74 15.10 -3.41 -14.57
CA LEU A 74 15.66 -3.81 -15.87
C LEU A 74 16.79 -2.89 -16.32
N GLY A 75 16.75 -1.61 -15.91
CA GLY A 75 17.81 -0.64 -16.14
C GLY A 75 18.99 -0.76 -15.19
N GLY A 76 18.92 -1.62 -14.17
CA GLY A 76 19.99 -1.76 -13.17
C GLY A 76 20.09 -0.61 -12.18
N GLU A 77 19.05 0.23 -12.08
CA GLU A 77 18.99 1.32 -11.09
C GLU A 77 18.75 0.78 -9.67
N CYS A 78 18.15 -0.40 -9.55
CA CYS A 78 18.02 -1.15 -8.31
C CYS A 78 18.15 -2.65 -8.55
N ASP A 79 18.58 -3.39 -7.50
CA ASP A 79 18.81 -4.82 -7.55
C ASP A 79 17.55 -5.64 -7.27
N LEU A 80 16.65 -5.08 -6.46
CA LEU A 80 15.39 -5.70 -6.06
C LEU A 80 14.33 -4.64 -5.82
N ALA A 81 13.05 -5.05 -5.84
CA ALA A 81 11.92 -4.19 -5.52
C ALA A 81 10.87 -4.93 -4.70
N VAL A 82 10.20 -4.21 -3.81
CA VAL A 82 9.11 -4.75 -2.98
C VAL A 82 7.77 -4.26 -3.49
N HIS A 83 6.85 -5.21 -3.64
CA HIS A 83 5.48 -4.95 -4.07
C HIS A 83 4.45 -5.71 -3.24
N SER A 84 3.29 -5.10 -3.01
CA SER A 84 2.11 -5.86 -2.64
C SER A 84 1.77 -6.81 -3.80
N PHE A 85 1.64 -8.11 -3.53
CA PHE A 85 1.47 -9.13 -4.56
C PHE A 85 0.28 -8.87 -5.49
N LYS A 86 -0.81 -8.30 -4.95
CA LYS A 86 -2.02 -7.92 -5.70
C LYS A 86 -1.77 -6.87 -6.80
N ASP A 87 -0.68 -6.09 -6.70
CA ASP A 87 -0.36 -5.01 -7.63
C ASP A 87 0.56 -5.50 -8.76
N LEU A 88 1.05 -6.74 -8.66
CA LEU A 88 1.83 -7.36 -9.72
C LEU A 88 0.91 -7.92 -10.80
N PRO A 89 1.24 -7.74 -12.09
CA PRO A 89 0.55 -8.44 -13.17
C PRO A 89 0.76 -9.95 -13.06
N THR A 90 -0.22 -10.70 -13.53
CA THR A 90 -0.17 -12.17 -13.58
C THR A 90 0.77 -12.69 -14.66
N ALA A 91 0.95 -11.92 -15.74
CA ALA A 91 1.87 -12.29 -16.82
C ALA A 91 3.34 -12.09 -16.38
N PRO A 92 4.22 -13.05 -16.64
CA PRO A 92 5.65 -12.91 -16.39
C PRO A 92 6.23 -11.72 -17.14
N THR A 93 7.23 -11.08 -16.55
CA THR A 93 8.02 -10.05 -17.20
C THR A 93 9.39 -10.62 -17.55
N PRO A 94 9.81 -10.70 -18.82
CA PRO A 94 11.14 -11.16 -19.19
C PRO A 94 12.23 -10.38 -18.44
N GLY A 95 13.24 -11.08 -17.95
CA GLY A 95 14.33 -10.49 -17.17
C GLY A 95 14.04 -10.28 -15.68
N LEU A 96 12.80 -10.44 -15.22
CA LEU A 96 12.41 -10.31 -13.81
C LEU A 96 11.83 -11.61 -13.27
N ARG A 97 12.03 -11.84 -11.96
CA ARG A 97 11.43 -12.97 -11.24
C ARG A 97 10.98 -12.54 -9.85
N ILE A 98 10.03 -13.26 -9.28
CA ILE A 98 9.69 -13.19 -7.87
C ILE A 98 10.74 -14.01 -7.11
N ALA A 99 11.58 -13.33 -6.35
CA ALA A 99 12.68 -13.96 -5.63
C ALA A 99 12.24 -14.55 -4.29
N ALA A 100 11.32 -13.89 -3.61
CA ALA A 100 10.75 -14.31 -2.33
C ALA A 100 9.36 -13.74 -2.10
N VAL A 101 8.57 -14.43 -1.30
CA VAL A 101 7.29 -13.97 -0.76
C VAL A 101 7.43 -14.06 0.77
N PRO A 102 7.55 -12.91 1.47
CA PRO A 102 7.60 -12.87 2.92
C PRO A 102 6.33 -13.43 3.57
N GLN A 103 6.40 -13.70 4.87
CA GLN A 103 5.23 -14.12 5.64
C GLN A 103 4.09 -13.12 5.44
N ARG A 104 2.88 -13.66 5.21
CA ARG A 104 1.70 -12.85 4.99
C ARG A 104 1.22 -12.24 6.30
N GLU A 105 0.88 -10.96 6.24
CA GLU A 105 0.15 -10.27 7.31
C GLU A 105 -1.30 -10.75 7.40
N ASP A 106 -2.02 -10.32 8.45
CA ASP A 106 -3.44 -10.61 8.64
C ASP A 106 -4.25 -10.16 7.40
N PRO A 107 -4.95 -11.07 6.70
CA PRO A 107 -5.66 -10.75 5.46
C PRO A 107 -7.02 -10.08 5.68
N ARG A 108 -7.47 -9.96 6.93
CA ARG A 108 -8.79 -9.40 7.25
C ARG A 108 -8.87 -7.92 6.89
N ASP A 109 -10.05 -7.49 6.48
CA ASP A 109 -10.33 -6.07 6.31
C ASP A 109 -10.52 -5.41 7.68
N ALA A 110 -10.03 -4.18 7.84
CA ALA A 110 -10.21 -3.38 9.04
C ALA A 110 -11.18 -2.23 8.78
N LEU A 111 -12.15 -2.05 9.67
CA LEU A 111 -12.97 -0.85 9.74
C LEU A 111 -12.27 0.18 10.63
N CYS A 112 -12.07 1.38 10.09
CA CYS A 112 -11.56 2.51 10.85
C CYS A 112 -12.73 3.48 11.05
N ALA A 113 -13.23 3.59 12.27
CA ALA A 113 -14.36 4.44 12.62
C ALA A 113 -14.03 5.26 13.86
N ALA A 114 -14.74 6.37 14.05
CA ALA A 114 -14.67 7.16 15.28
C ALA A 114 -15.15 6.31 16.48
N ASP A 115 -14.66 6.66 17.65
CA ASP A 115 -15.09 6.13 18.95
C ASP A 115 -15.04 4.59 19.04
N GLY A 116 -14.23 3.93 18.22
CA GLY A 116 -14.10 2.47 18.20
C GLY A 116 -15.35 1.74 17.71
N ALA A 117 -16.23 2.41 16.94
CA ALA A 117 -17.42 1.77 16.41
C ALA A 117 -17.06 0.58 15.51
N THR A 118 -17.83 -0.48 15.66
CA THR A 118 -17.74 -1.69 14.83
C THR A 118 -18.81 -1.63 13.72
N LEU A 119 -18.72 -2.53 12.75
CA LEU A 119 -19.75 -2.63 11.72
C LEU A 119 -21.16 -2.83 12.29
N ALA A 120 -21.25 -3.57 13.41
CA ALA A 120 -22.52 -3.82 14.10
C ALA A 120 -23.07 -2.58 14.82
N THR A 121 -22.19 -1.69 15.31
CA THR A 121 -22.57 -0.53 16.12
C THR A 121 -22.60 0.77 15.37
N LEU A 122 -22.26 0.78 14.07
CA LEU A 122 -22.42 1.97 13.23
C LEU A 122 -23.90 2.42 13.22
N PRO A 123 -24.18 3.74 13.33
CA PRO A 123 -25.53 4.28 13.18
C PRO A 123 -26.17 3.86 11.87
N GLU A 124 -27.51 3.77 11.85
CA GLU A 124 -28.29 3.57 10.64
C GLU A 124 -28.01 4.72 9.64
N GLY A 125 -27.82 4.37 8.37
CA GLY A 125 -27.49 5.35 7.32
C GLY A 125 -26.06 5.88 7.37
N ALA A 126 -25.19 5.38 8.25
CA ALA A 126 -23.80 5.83 8.32
C ALA A 126 -23.06 5.65 7.01
N LEU A 127 -22.16 6.59 6.69
CA LEU A 127 -21.43 6.61 5.43
C LEU A 127 -20.08 5.86 5.58
N VAL A 128 -19.89 4.80 4.80
CA VAL A 128 -18.65 4.02 4.75
C VAL A 128 -17.88 4.31 3.48
N GLY A 129 -16.65 4.79 3.61
CA GLY A 129 -15.77 5.08 2.48
C GLY A 129 -14.94 3.85 2.06
N THR A 130 -15.03 3.44 0.79
CA THR A 130 -14.15 2.43 0.22
C THR A 130 -14.00 2.59 -1.29
N GLY A 131 -12.77 2.44 -1.81
CA GLY A 131 -12.52 2.38 -3.26
C GLY A 131 -12.56 0.95 -3.81
N SER A 132 -13.06 -0.03 -3.04
CA SER A 132 -13.12 -1.44 -3.46
C SER A 132 -14.58 -1.88 -3.68
N PRO A 133 -14.99 -2.18 -4.92
CA PRO A 133 -16.35 -2.69 -5.20
C PRO A 133 -16.67 -3.96 -4.41
N ARG A 134 -15.69 -4.84 -4.20
CA ARG A 134 -15.84 -6.05 -3.39
C ARG A 134 -16.19 -5.72 -1.94
N ARG A 135 -15.48 -4.77 -1.32
CA ARG A 135 -15.76 -4.34 0.06
C ARG A 135 -17.12 -3.66 0.16
N ALA A 136 -17.44 -2.79 -0.80
CA ALA A 136 -18.75 -2.13 -0.86
C ALA A 136 -19.88 -3.15 -0.84
N ALA A 137 -19.81 -4.16 -1.70
CA ALA A 137 -20.81 -5.23 -1.76
C ALA A 137 -20.91 -6.01 -0.44
N GLN A 138 -19.80 -6.33 0.19
CA GLN A 138 -19.76 -7.06 1.47
C GLN A 138 -20.33 -6.23 2.63
N VAL A 139 -20.02 -4.93 2.68
CA VAL A 139 -20.59 -4.01 3.69
C VAL A 139 -22.10 -3.94 3.55
N LEU A 140 -22.60 -3.72 2.32
CA LEU A 140 -24.04 -3.61 2.07
C LEU A 140 -24.78 -4.94 2.24
N ALA A 141 -24.11 -6.08 2.02
CA ALA A 141 -24.71 -7.39 2.31
C ALA A 141 -24.86 -7.62 3.82
N ALA A 142 -23.89 -7.17 4.62
CA ALA A 142 -23.94 -7.30 6.08
C ALA A 142 -24.84 -6.25 6.76
N ARG A 143 -24.90 -5.02 6.21
CA ARG A 143 -25.63 -3.87 6.72
C ARG A 143 -26.25 -3.09 5.55
N PRO A 144 -27.43 -3.51 5.05
CA PRO A 144 -28.12 -2.87 3.92
C PRO A 144 -28.55 -1.43 4.18
N ASP A 145 -28.65 -1.04 5.43
CA ASP A 145 -29.00 0.30 5.90
C ASP A 145 -27.87 1.32 5.74
N LEU A 146 -26.62 0.86 5.58
CA LEU A 146 -25.47 1.75 5.43
C LEU A 146 -25.38 2.36 4.03
N ARG A 147 -24.70 3.48 3.93
CA ARG A 147 -24.39 4.14 2.67
C ARG A 147 -22.92 3.95 2.34
N VAL A 148 -22.58 3.68 1.09
CA VAL A 148 -21.19 3.51 0.65
C VAL A 148 -20.81 4.59 -0.35
N CYS A 149 -19.62 5.17 -0.21
CA CYS A 149 -19.05 6.11 -1.16
C CYS A 149 -17.63 5.71 -1.59
N ASP A 150 -17.22 6.17 -2.75
CA ASP A 150 -15.84 5.96 -3.23
C ASP A 150 -14.85 6.76 -2.37
N LEU A 151 -13.80 6.08 -1.91
CA LEU A 151 -12.74 6.65 -1.10
C LEU A 151 -11.37 6.34 -1.71
N ARG A 152 -10.62 7.39 -2.05
CA ARG A 152 -9.33 7.31 -2.72
C ARG A 152 -8.20 7.89 -1.87
N GLY A 153 -6.97 7.65 -2.33
CA GLY A 153 -5.75 8.08 -1.67
C GLY A 153 -5.01 6.92 -0.99
N ASN A 154 -3.85 7.22 -0.44
CA ASN A 154 -3.10 6.31 0.42
C ASN A 154 -3.79 6.12 1.78
N VAL A 155 -3.30 5.21 2.60
CA VAL A 155 -3.92 4.91 3.92
C VAL A 155 -4.04 6.15 4.81
N PRO A 156 -2.99 6.98 5.02
CA PRO A 156 -3.12 8.21 5.80
C PRO A 156 -4.21 9.15 5.26
N THR A 157 -4.25 9.39 3.94
CA THR A 157 -5.27 10.24 3.31
C THR A 157 -6.68 9.70 3.54
N ARG A 158 -6.88 8.39 3.55
CA ARG A 158 -8.19 7.78 3.83
C ARG A 158 -8.56 7.91 5.30
N LEU A 159 -7.63 7.67 6.19
CA LEU A 159 -7.85 7.80 7.64
C LEU A 159 -8.17 9.23 8.05
N SER A 160 -7.52 10.24 7.45
CA SER A 160 -7.81 11.64 7.74
C SER A 160 -9.23 12.10 7.38
N ARG A 161 -9.96 11.27 6.63
CA ARG A 161 -11.38 11.53 6.30
C ARG A 161 -12.34 10.93 7.31
N VAL A 162 -11.87 10.17 8.27
CA VAL A 162 -12.68 9.62 9.36
C VAL A 162 -12.68 10.62 10.49
N ARG A 163 -13.88 11.06 10.92
CA ARG A 163 -14.04 12.01 12.03
C ARG A 163 -13.40 11.43 13.30
N GLY A 164 -12.69 12.26 14.05
CA GLY A 164 -12.09 11.89 15.33
C GLY A 164 -10.82 11.04 15.25
N ILE A 165 -10.31 10.72 14.06
CA ILE A 165 -9.00 10.13 13.89
C ILE A 165 -7.97 11.24 13.69
N ASP A 166 -7.13 11.45 14.71
CA ASP A 166 -5.94 12.30 14.61
C ASP A 166 -4.74 11.48 14.13
N LEU A 167 -4.17 11.87 13.00
CA LEU A 167 -2.98 11.24 12.42
C LEU A 167 -1.69 11.99 12.74
N GLY A 168 -1.76 13.06 13.54
CA GLY A 168 -0.64 13.94 13.80
C GLY A 168 -0.26 14.82 12.60
N ALA A 169 0.76 15.66 12.77
CA ALA A 169 1.20 16.66 11.80
C ALA A 169 1.71 16.11 10.46
N ASP A 170 1.97 14.81 10.36
CA ASP A 170 2.48 14.15 9.15
C ASP A 170 1.39 13.73 8.14
N ALA A 171 0.13 13.88 8.49
CA ALA A 171 -0.97 13.69 7.54
C ALA A 171 -1.09 14.96 6.69
N GLY A 172 -0.45 14.98 5.53
CA GLY A 172 -0.55 16.09 4.58
C GLY A 172 -1.99 16.58 4.45
N THR A 173 -2.17 17.88 4.39
CA THR A 173 -3.45 18.62 4.34
C THR A 173 -4.43 17.99 3.35
N ALA A 174 -5.27 17.10 3.84
CA ALA A 174 -6.40 16.60 3.06
C ALA A 174 -7.56 17.59 3.19
N PRO A 175 -8.20 17.99 2.08
CA PRO A 175 -9.40 18.82 2.17
C PRO A 175 -10.46 18.09 2.97
N SER A 176 -11.07 18.80 3.89
CA SER A 176 -12.10 18.32 4.82
C SER A 176 -13.38 17.94 4.07
N ALA A 177 -13.45 16.77 3.50
CA ALA A 177 -14.73 16.14 3.21
C ALA A 177 -15.08 15.26 4.40
N LEU A 178 -15.91 15.79 5.28
CA LEU A 178 -16.36 15.13 6.50
C LEU A 178 -17.28 13.97 6.13
N PHE A 179 -16.91 12.75 6.50
CA PHE A 179 -17.87 11.68 6.66
C PHE A 179 -18.60 11.94 7.98
N THR A 180 -19.75 12.54 7.90
CA THR A 180 -20.69 12.66 9.02
C THR A 180 -21.47 11.37 9.09
N GLY A 181 -21.23 10.56 10.14
CA GLY A 181 -22.15 9.53 10.54
C GLY A 181 -23.45 10.13 11.05
#